data_ff870f8e19ca8a83747cb857429d88f9
#
_entry.id   ff870f8e19ca8a83747cb857429d88f9
#
_cell.length_a   1.000
_cell.length_b   1.000
_cell.length_c   1.000
_cell.angle_alpha   90.00
_cell.angle_beta   90.00
_cell.angle_gamma   90.00
#
_symmetry.space_group_name_H-M   'P 1'
#
loop_
_entity.id
_entity.type
_entity.pdbx_description
1 polymer ?
#
loop_
_entity_poly.entity_id
_entity_poly.type
_entity_poly.pdbx_seq_one_letter_code
_entity_poly.pdbx_strand_id
1 'polypeptide(L)'
;MRTKMALAVLAASTMAAGSMSAFGGVLKSESTPATSEAQTEEAFATEDEAQTVSIETSEYYFGKINVLYADFYYGEINHVQPEALEDAAAGQYDAEDKVTAAGLREEGIYDSVTSATSQKSQRFEKSYFEQTPEWKRMQLDSLAQDGACFVFIEGADPAALKGIDPAKPAAASKARNTQCKVFRRGLDYNINPWCIAGAPVVAWAHEVFPGDADEVAIYKLWNAILHTARADGQDPESDWELHDAAFEKNLRFLNDNRFDYLHYTAANGTDLTIGMTKGHEWAGGKGKTPDGHPFFPNIPTEEVFTSPDRMRADGIVYSAMPLIHHGNKVEDFWIKFEGGRVVDYDARVGKATLASIIDTDEGAAHLGEVALISKNTPIRESGVLFYDTLYDENASCHLALGVGFPECIEGGYDMSKEELLEHGVNVSSTHVDFMIGTDDIDITGITPDGREVVIFQNGQWSWE
;
A
#
# COMPACT_ATOMS: atom_id res chain seq x y z
N MET A 1 17.49 -12.60 -17.74
CA MET A 1 17.26 -11.41 -16.90
C MET A 1 15.77 -11.17 -16.74
N ARG A 2 14.97 -11.05 -17.81
CA ARG A 2 13.51 -10.84 -17.79
C ARG A 2 12.75 -11.89 -16.95
N THR A 3 13.07 -13.16 -17.13
CA THR A 3 12.44 -14.27 -16.40
C THR A 3 12.76 -14.27 -14.90
N LYS A 4 13.94 -13.77 -14.50
CA LYS A 4 14.31 -13.66 -13.09
C LYS A 4 13.61 -12.50 -12.39
N MET A 5 13.31 -11.41 -13.11
CA MET A 5 12.62 -10.25 -12.56
C MET A 5 11.13 -10.55 -12.31
N ALA A 6 10.47 -11.20 -13.25
CA ALA A 6 9.08 -11.66 -13.04
C ALA A 6 8.98 -12.70 -11.91
N LEU A 7 9.98 -13.59 -11.78
CA LEU A 7 10.05 -14.54 -10.68
C LEU A 7 10.35 -13.88 -9.33
N ALA A 8 11.06 -12.76 -9.29
CA ALA A 8 11.38 -12.08 -8.03
C ALA A 8 10.17 -11.32 -7.45
N VAL A 9 9.40 -10.62 -8.28
CA VAL A 9 8.11 -10.03 -7.84
C VAL A 9 7.14 -11.14 -7.46
N LEU A 10 7.13 -12.23 -8.18
CA LEU A 10 6.34 -13.41 -7.88
C LEU A 10 6.83 -14.11 -6.60
N ALA A 11 8.14 -14.18 -6.36
CA ALA A 11 8.73 -14.74 -5.14
C ALA A 11 8.46 -13.86 -3.92
N ALA A 12 8.53 -12.54 -4.06
CA ALA A 12 8.14 -11.61 -3.00
C ALA A 12 6.65 -11.74 -2.67
N SER A 13 5.79 -11.89 -3.69
CA SER A 13 4.35 -12.15 -3.47
C SER A 13 4.07 -13.57 -2.96
N THR A 14 4.92 -14.57 -3.26
CA THR A 14 4.80 -15.93 -2.71
C THR A 14 5.34 -16.05 -1.29
N MET A 15 6.23 -15.17 -0.86
CA MET A 15 6.59 -15.09 0.57
C MET A 15 5.47 -14.51 1.41
N ALA A 16 4.74 -13.54 0.89
CA ALA A 16 3.49 -13.10 1.50
C ALA A 16 2.44 -14.24 1.55
N ALA A 17 2.50 -15.16 0.57
CA ALA A 17 1.67 -16.37 0.51
C ALA A 17 2.37 -17.64 1.03
N GLY A 18 3.65 -17.56 1.41
CA GLY A 18 4.50 -18.70 1.79
C GLY A 18 4.03 -19.48 3.02
N SER A 19 3.13 -18.90 3.80
CA SER A 19 2.38 -19.63 4.81
C SER A 19 1.34 -20.61 4.23
N MET A 20 1.13 -20.64 2.92
CA MET A 20 0.19 -21.56 2.26
C MET A 20 0.74 -22.99 2.06
N SER A 21 1.99 -23.29 2.46
CA SER A 21 2.54 -24.66 2.37
C SER A 21 1.90 -25.68 3.31
N ALA A 22 0.88 -25.29 4.08
CA ALA A 22 0.11 -26.21 4.91
C ALA A 22 -0.98 -26.99 4.16
N PHE A 23 -1.26 -26.68 2.90
CA PHE A 23 -2.12 -27.51 2.07
C PHE A 23 -1.25 -28.38 1.13
N GLY A 24 -0.74 -29.45 1.70
CA GLY A 24 -0.41 -30.75 1.13
C GLY A 24 0.15 -30.83 -0.30
N GLY A 25 1.19 -30.08 -0.61
CA GLY A 25 1.94 -30.27 -1.84
C GLY A 25 3.43 -30.13 -1.57
N VAL A 26 4.04 -31.24 -1.16
CA VAL A 26 5.49 -31.35 -1.02
C VAL A 26 6.14 -31.03 -2.35
N LEU A 27 6.86 -29.92 -2.43
CA LEU A 27 7.87 -29.71 -3.46
C LEU A 27 9.02 -30.69 -3.21
N LYS A 28 8.88 -31.90 -3.70
CA LYS A 28 10.03 -32.79 -3.87
C LYS A 28 10.72 -32.43 -5.17
N SER A 29 11.91 -31.89 -5.07
CA SER A 29 12.86 -31.91 -6.15
C SER A 29 13.32 -33.34 -6.38
N GLU A 30 12.64 -34.07 -7.21
CA GLU A 30 13.19 -35.31 -7.80
C GLU A 30 13.58 -35.00 -9.25
N SER A 31 14.87 -34.91 -9.43
CA SER A 31 15.50 -34.96 -10.74
C SER A 31 15.22 -36.30 -11.37
N THR A 32 14.32 -36.36 -12.33
CA THR A 32 14.23 -37.51 -13.26
C THR A 32 14.35 -36.94 -14.67
N PRO A 33 15.19 -37.53 -15.51
CA PRO A 33 15.38 -37.04 -16.87
C PRO A 33 14.14 -37.40 -17.68
N ALA A 34 13.34 -36.40 -18.03
CA ALA A 34 12.26 -36.58 -18.99
C ALA A 34 12.84 -36.46 -20.39
N THR A 35 12.91 -37.57 -21.07
CA THR A 35 12.91 -37.63 -22.52
C THR A 35 11.50 -37.34 -22.99
N SER A 36 11.28 -36.18 -23.53
CA SER A 36 10.44 -35.89 -24.70
C SER A 36 10.50 -34.39 -24.97
N GLU A 37 10.82 -34.09 -26.19
CA GLU A 37 10.83 -32.80 -26.81
C GLU A 37 9.44 -32.10 -26.62
N ALA A 38 9.33 -31.24 -25.64
CA ALA A 38 8.44 -30.10 -25.72
C ALA A 38 9.31 -28.97 -26.25
N GLN A 39 9.20 -28.69 -27.52
CA GLN A 39 9.72 -27.48 -28.13
C GLN A 39 9.01 -26.35 -27.42
N THR A 40 9.70 -25.66 -26.52
CA THR A 40 9.38 -24.30 -26.16
C THR A 40 9.68 -23.48 -27.42
N GLU A 41 8.68 -23.28 -28.26
CA GLU A 41 8.72 -22.18 -29.20
C GLU A 41 8.76 -20.89 -28.35
N GLU A 42 9.97 -20.40 -28.13
CA GLU A 42 10.14 -18.98 -27.86
C GLU A 42 9.84 -18.27 -29.18
N ALA A 43 8.55 -18.03 -29.41
CA ALA A 43 8.14 -17.13 -30.43
C ALA A 43 8.44 -15.72 -29.89
N PHE A 44 9.61 -15.19 -30.25
CA PHE A 44 9.83 -13.76 -30.21
C PHE A 44 8.93 -13.17 -31.28
N ALA A 45 7.83 -12.57 -30.86
CA ALA A 45 7.01 -11.75 -31.71
C ALA A 45 7.87 -10.62 -32.30
N THR A 46 7.71 -10.37 -33.58
CA THR A 46 8.19 -9.15 -34.23
C THR A 46 7.52 -7.94 -33.59
N GLU A 47 8.10 -6.76 -33.69
CA GLU A 47 7.74 -5.50 -32.97
C GLU A 47 6.27 -5.10 -32.99
N ASP A 48 5.41 -5.81 -33.69
CA ASP A 48 3.97 -5.52 -33.86
C ASP A 48 3.02 -6.61 -33.30
N GLU A 49 3.49 -7.60 -32.54
CA GLU A 49 2.62 -8.63 -31.97
C GLU A 49 2.58 -8.54 -30.45
N ALA A 50 1.37 -8.36 -29.91
CA ALA A 50 1.08 -8.44 -28.50
C ALA A 50 1.65 -9.70 -27.86
N GLN A 51 2.46 -9.55 -26.80
CA GLN A 51 2.99 -10.70 -26.08
C GLN A 51 1.86 -11.29 -25.21
N THR A 52 1.30 -12.38 -25.63
CA THR A 52 0.38 -13.17 -24.82
C THR A 52 1.19 -14.01 -23.84
N VAL A 53 1.15 -13.69 -22.56
CA VAL A 53 1.65 -14.58 -21.52
C VAL A 53 0.53 -15.54 -21.17
N SER A 54 0.77 -16.83 -21.39
CA SER A 54 -0.21 -17.86 -21.13
C SER A 54 -0.51 -17.94 -19.62
N ILE A 55 -1.79 -17.78 -19.28
CA ILE A 55 -2.30 -17.90 -17.92
C ILE A 55 -2.20 -19.34 -17.39
N GLU A 56 -1.95 -20.33 -18.25
CA GLU A 56 -1.81 -21.74 -17.84
C GLU A 56 -0.76 -21.95 -16.75
N THR A 57 0.28 -21.10 -16.72
CA THR A 57 1.27 -21.13 -15.66
C THR A 57 0.76 -20.66 -14.32
N SER A 58 -0.18 -19.72 -14.28
CA SER A 58 -0.73 -19.20 -13.03
C SER A 58 -1.72 -20.17 -12.36
N GLU A 59 -2.53 -20.88 -13.13
CA GLU A 59 -3.40 -21.93 -12.58
C GLU A 59 -2.64 -23.10 -11.98
N TYR A 60 -1.48 -23.42 -12.55
CA TYR A 60 -0.65 -24.54 -12.09
C TYR A 60 0.10 -24.23 -10.78
N TYR A 61 0.57 -22.98 -10.61
CA TYR A 61 1.37 -22.60 -9.46
C TYR A 61 0.55 -22.00 -8.31
N PHE A 62 -0.57 -21.37 -8.60
CA PHE A 62 -1.33 -20.57 -7.64
C PHE A 62 -2.76 -21.09 -7.39
N GLY A 63 -3.13 -22.23 -7.93
CA GLY A 63 -4.46 -22.81 -7.73
C GLY A 63 -5.57 -21.87 -8.21
N LYS A 64 -6.30 -21.28 -7.29
CA LYS A 64 -7.45 -20.41 -7.61
C LYS A 64 -7.13 -18.92 -7.62
N ILE A 65 -5.89 -18.51 -7.84
CA ILE A 65 -5.56 -17.09 -7.96
C ILE A 65 -6.10 -16.59 -9.30
N ASN A 66 -7.17 -15.84 -9.25
CA ASN A 66 -7.62 -15.04 -10.37
C ASN A 66 -6.79 -13.76 -10.40
N VAL A 67 -5.75 -13.73 -11.21
CA VAL A 67 -5.04 -12.49 -11.52
C VAL A 67 -5.93 -11.69 -12.47
N LEU A 68 -6.79 -10.86 -11.89
CA LEU A 68 -7.75 -10.07 -12.64
C LEU A 68 -7.14 -8.81 -13.25
N TYR A 69 -6.03 -8.36 -12.69
CA TYR A 69 -5.31 -7.17 -13.12
C TYR A 69 -3.84 -7.36 -12.83
N ALA A 70 -3.04 -7.56 -13.84
CA ALA A 70 -1.62 -7.38 -13.76
C ALA A 70 -1.21 -6.49 -14.93
N ASP A 71 -0.91 -5.24 -14.62
CA ASP A 71 -0.26 -4.36 -15.56
C ASP A 71 1.23 -4.63 -15.43
N PHE A 72 1.73 -5.44 -16.31
CA PHE A 72 3.17 -5.54 -16.46
C PHE A 72 3.62 -4.54 -17.50
N TYR A 73 4.72 -3.92 -17.26
CA TYR A 73 5.26 -2.86 -18.08
C TYR A 73 5.45 -3.21 -19.57
N TYR A 74 5.77 -4.41 -19.85
CA TYR A 74 5.77 -4.79 -21.27
C TYR A 74 4.38 -5.01 -21.77
N GLY A 75 3.52 -4.39 -21.10
CA GLY A 75 2.30 -3.67 -21.35
C GLY A 75 1.24 -4.35 -22.03
N GLU A 76 1.45 -5.23 -22.60
CA GLU A 76 0.51 -5.90 -23.44
C GLU A 76 0.25 -7.28 -22.89
N ILE A 77 0.09 -7.38 -21.58
CA ILE A 77 -0.41 -8.58 -21.01
C ILE A 77 -1.92 -8.50 -21.02
N ASN A 78 -2.45 -9.10 -22.02
CA ASN A 78 -3.86 -9.25 -22.17
C ASN A 78 -4.32 -10.40 -21.28
N HIS A 79 -4.68 -10.10 -20.03
CA HIS A 79 -5.05 -11.11 -19.04
C HIS A 79 -6.45 -11.59 -19.15
N VAL A 80 -7.30 -10.82 -19.78
CA VAL A 80 -8.63 -11.26 -20.08
C VAL A 80 -8.57 -11.95 -21.43
N GLN A 81 -8.91 -13.21 -21.47
CA GLN A 81 -9.04 -13.91 -22.74
C GLN A 81 -9.89 -13.04 -23.67
N PRO A 82 -9.51 -12.92 -24.94
CA PRO A 82 -10.29 -12.15 -25.91
C PRO A 82 -11.78 -12.52 -25.87
N GLU A 83 -12.11 -13.79 -25.67
CA GLU A 83 -13.47 -14.27 -25.55
C GLU A 83 -14.19 -13.68 -24.33
N ALA A 84 -13.53 -13.53 -23.19
CA ALA A 84 -14.16 -12.95 -22.00
C ALA A 84 -14.44 -11.45 -22.18
N LEU A 85 -13.59 -10.73 -22.92
CA LEU A 85 -13.88 -9.35 -23.31
C LEU A 85 -15.00 -9.27 -24.34
N GLU A 86 -15.07 -10.24 -25.26
CA GLU A 86 -16.17 -10.33 -26.22
C GLU A 86 -17.49 -10.63 -25.54
N ASP A 87 -17.49 -11.52 -24.55
CA ASP A 87 -18.67 -11.84 -23.74
C ASP A 87 -19.11 -10.62 -22.91
N ALA A 88 -18.18 -9.89 -22.33
CA ALA A 88 -18.45 -8.64 -21.65
C ALA A 88 -19.06 -7.58 -22.60
N ALA A 89 -18.49 -7.47 -23.80
CA ALA A 89 -19.01 -6.57 -24.84
C ALA A 89 -20.34 -7.06 -25.42
N ALA A 90 -20.63 -8.37 -25.41
CA ALA A 90 -21.81 -8.97 -26.00
C ALA A 90 -23.08 -8.94 -25.14
N GLY A 91 -22.99 -8.50 -23.86
CA GLY A 91 -24.22 -8.24 -23.13
C GLY A 91 -24.39 -8.86 -21.76
N GLN A 92 -23.35 -9.44 -21.19
CA GLN A 92 -23.40 -9.93 -19.80
C GLN A 92 -23.31 -8.82 -18.77
N TYR A 93 -22.82 -7.63 -19.18
CA TYR A 93 -22.59 -6.46 -18.34
C TYR A 93 -23.45 -5.29 -18.80
N ASP A 94 -23.57 -4.27 -17.94
CA ASP A 94 -24.29 -3.05 -18.32
C ASP A 94 -23.55 -2.22 -19.40
N ALA A 95 -24.15 -1.13 -19.85
CA ALA A 95 -23.60 -0.35 -20.95
C ALA A 95 -22.27 0.30 -20.62
N GLU A 96 -22.08 0.69 -19.35
CA GLU A 96 -20.85 1.29 -18.86
C GLU A 96 -19.70 0.27 -18.81
N ASP A 97 -19.98 -0.93 -18.34
CA ASP A 97 -18.99 -2.02 -18.33
C ASP A 97 -18.57 -2.43 -19.74
N LYS A 98 -19.51 -2.44 -20.68
CA LYS A 98 -19.23 -2.68 -22.10
C LYS A 98 -18.31 -1.62 -22.69
N VAL A 99 -18.58 -0.35 -22.41
CA VAL A 99 -17.72 0.76 -22.88
C VAL A 99 -16.31 0.62 -22.31
N THR A 100 -16.19 0.26 -21.04
CA THR A 100 -14.88 0.05 -20.39
C THR A 100 -14.15 -1.13 -21.00
N ALA A 101 -14.79 -2.26 -21.16
CA ALA A 101 -14.19 -3.43 -21.78
C ALA A 101 -13.78 -3.19 -23.24
N ALA A 102 -14.60 -2.48 -24.02
CA ALA A 102 -14.26 -2.11 -25.39
C ALA A 102 -13.06 -1.14 -25.44
N GLY A 103 -13.01 -0.14 -24.53
CA GLY A 103 -11.91 0.79 -24.46
C GLY A 103 -10.59 0.09 -24.11
N LEU A 104 -10.61 -0.80 -23.14
CA LEU A 104 -9.42 -1.59 -22.76
C LEU A 104 -8.93 -2.47 -23.92
N ARG A 105 -9.85 -3.04 -24.71
CA ARG A 105 -9.51 -3.85 -25.87
C ARG A 105 -8.88 -3.04 -27.00
N GLU A 106 -9.42 -1.84 -27.28
CA GLU A 106 -8.91 -0.98 -28.34
C GLU A 106 -7.51 -0.42 -28.02
N GLU A 107 -7.22 -0.20 -26.77
CA GLU A 107 -5.92 0.32 -26.32
C GLU A 107 -4.88 -0.78 -26.13
N GLY A 108 -5.28 -2.05 -26.17
CA GLY A 108 -4.37 -3.20 -26.03
C GLY A 108 -3.74 -3.34 -24.65
N ILE A 109 -4.13 -2.49 -23.71
CA ILE A 109 -3.59 -2.40 -22.36
C ILE A 109 -4.72 -2.57 -21.37
N TYR A 110 -4.53 -3.41 -20.39
CA TYR A 110 -5.31 -3.31 -19.18
C TYR A 110 -4.70 -2.21 -18.39
N ASP A 111 -5.33 -1.09 -18.51
CA ASP A 111 -5.06 0.02 -17.63
C ASP A 111 -5.08 -0.46 -16.19
N SER A 112 -4.15 0.06 -15.41
CA SER A 112 -4.24 0.00 -13.98
C SER A 112 -5.65 0.42 -13.53
N VAL A 113 -6.08 -0.04 -12.38
CA VAL A 113 -7.36 0.40 -11.81
C VAL A 113 -7.47 1.92 -11.77
N THR A 114 -6.35 2.60 -11.57
CA THR A 114 -6.24 4.06 -11.55
C THR A 114 -6.47 4.67 -12.93
N SER A 115 -5.87 4.11 -13.97
CA SER A 115 -6.04 4.59 -15.35
C SER A 115 -7.48 4.40 -15.82
N ALA A 116 -8.08 3.24 -15.58
CA ALA A 116 -9.50 3.00 -15.87
C ALA A 116 -10.41 3.97 -15.10
N THR A 117 -10.07 4.27 -13.82
CA THR A 117 -10.79 5.25 -13.02
C THR A 117 -10.64 6.65 -13.59
N SER A 118 -9.44 7.04 -14.05
CA SER A 118 -9.18 8.33 -14.69
C SER A 118 -10.02 8.52 -15.94
N GLN A 119 -10.03 7.55 -16.86
CA GLN A 119 -10.82 7.62 -18.09
C GLN A 119 -12.31 7.70 -17.80
N LYS A 120 -12.83 6.90 -16.89
CA LYS A 120 -14.21 6.98 -16.43
C LYS A 120 -14.51 8.34 -15.81
N SER A 121 -13.62 8.86 -14.99
CA SER A 121 -13.79 10.16 -14.32
C SER A 121 -13.86 11.33 -15.29
N GLN A 122 -13.26 11.22 -16.46
CA GLN A 122 -13.40 12.22 -17.53
C GLN A 122 -14.75 12.15 -18.24
N ARG A 123 -15.37 10.96 -18.33
CA ARG A 123 -16.55 10.70 -19.16
C ARG A 123 -17.86 10.74 -18.38
N PHE A 124 -17.84 10.34 -17.11
CA PHE A 124 -19.06 10.13 -16.32
C PHE A 124 -19.20 11.13 -15.18
N GLU A 125 -20.43 11.38 -14.79
CA GLU A 125 -20.77 12.20 -13.63
C GLU A 125 -20.48 11.45 -12.32
N LYS A 126 -20.35 12.18 -11.21
CA LYS A 126 -20.08 11.62 -9.88
C LYS A 126 -21.02 10.47 -9.49
N SER A 127 -22.31 10.59 -9.84
CA SER A 127 -23.33 9.58 -9.52
C SER A 127 -23.02 8.18 -10.08
N TYR A 128 -22.29 8.10 -11.19
CA TYR A 128 -21.81 6.82 -11.73
C TYR A 128 -20.89 6.09 -10.74
N PHE A 129 -20.10 6.83 -10.00
CA PHE A 129 -19.09 6.29 -9.05
C PHE A 129 -19.67 5.96 -7.67
N GLU A 130 -20.92 6.29 -7.42
CA GLU A 130 -21.58 6.02 -6.14
C GLU A 130 -22.05 4.55 -5.99
N GLN A 131 -21.88 3.76 -7.04
CA GLN A 131 -22.25 2.35 -7.06
C GLN A 131 -21.12 1.48 -7.63
N THR A 132 -20.85 0.38 -6.96
CA THR A 132 -20.01 -0.68 -7.50
C THR A 132 -20.85 -1.59 -8.36
N PRO A 133 -20.46 -1.90 -9.61
CA PRO A 133 -21.17 -2.83 -10.47
C PRO A 133 -21.44 -4.17 -9.75
N GLU A 134 -22.62 -4.73 -9.91
CA GLU A 134 -23.05 -5.92 -9.16
C GLU A 134 -22.11 -7.11 -9.41
N TRP A 135 -21.71 -7.31 -10.67
CA TRP A 135 -20.80 -8.40 -11.03
C TRP A 135 -19.45 -8.28 -10.29
N LYS A 136 -18.91 -7.07 -10.17
CA LYS A 136 -17.63 -6.83 -9.46
C LYS A 136 -17.79 -7.05 -7.97
N ARG A 137 -18.89 -6.58 -7.39
CA ARG A 137 -19.23 -6.83 -5.99
C ARG A 137 -19.34 -8.33 -5.71
N MET A 138 -20.14 -9.05 -6.53
CA MET A 138 -20.30 -10.49 -6.39
C MET A 138 -18.96 -11.23 -6.52
N GLN A 139 -18.12 -10.85 -7.47
CA GLN A 139 -16.82 -11.44 -7.68
C GLN A 139 -15.93 -11.28 -6.43
N LEU A 140 -15.75 -10.05 -5.96
CA LEU A 140 -14.89 -9.77 -4.80
C LEU A 140 -15.42 -10.45 -3.52
N ASP A 141 -16.71 -10.32 -3.26
CA ASP A 141 -17.34 -10.91 -2.06
C ASP A 141 -17.29 -12.44 -2.11
N SER A 142 -17.50 -13.08 -3.27
CA SER A 142 -17.41 -14.54 -3.41
C SER A 142 -15.98 -15.04 -3.19
N LEU A 143 -14.99 -14.38 -3.80
CA LEU A 143 -13.59 -14.76 -3.61
C LEU A 143 -13.18 -14.66 -2.14
N ALA A 144 -13.56 -13.57 -1.47
CA ALA A 144 -13.29 -13.42 -0.04
C ALA A 144 -14.00 -14.50 0.80
N GLN A 145 -15.26 -14.81 0.47
CA GLN A 145 -16.03 -15.85 1.15
C GLN A 145 -15.43 -17.25 0.95
N ASP A 146 -14.83 -17.50 -0.21
CA ASP A 146 -14.16 -18.76 -0.54
C ASP A 146 -12.74 -18.86 0.07
N GLY A 147 -12.31 -17.85 0.83
CA GLY A 147 -11.00 -17.83 1.49
C GLY A 147 -9.83 -17.51 0.57
N ALA A 148 -10.06 -16.73 -0.49
CA ALA A 148 -9.00 -16.34 -1.41
C ALA A 148 -7.94 -15.45 -0.72
N CYS A 149 -6.69 -15.57 -1.18
CA CYS A 149 -5.66 -14.56 -0.96
C CYS A 149 -5.76 -13.49 -2.05
N PHE A 150 -5.44 -12.25 -1.68
CA PHE A 150 -5.47 -11.13 -2.61
C PHE A 150 -4.07 -10.56 -2.80
N VAL A 151 -3.63 -10.48 -4.05
CA VAL A 151 -2.40 -9.77 -4.40
C VAL A 151 -2.79 -8.57 -5.25
N PHE A 152 -2.45 -7.38 -4.75
CA PHE A 152 -2.65 -6.12 -5.45
C PHE A 152 -1.32 -5.71 -6.07
N ILE A 153 -1.31 -5.55 -7.39
CA ILE A 153 -0.13 -5.06 -8.09
C ILE A 153 -0.36 -3.59 -8.38
N GLU A 154 0.43 -2.74 -7.75
CA GLU A 154 0.40 -1.30 -7.98
C GLU A 154 1.38 -0.90 -9.06
N GLY A 155 0.90 -0.10 -10.02
CA GLY A 155 1.69 0.36 -11.15
C GLY A 155 0.87 1.40 -11.90
N ALA A 156 0.51 2.50 -11.21
CA ALA A 156 -0.33 3.53 -11.78
C ALA A 156 0.49 4.74 -12.23
N ASP A 157 -0.05 5.51 -13.17
CA ASP A 157 0.41 6.86 -13.45
C ASP A 157 0.08 7.77 -12.25
N PRO A 158 1.08 8.31 -11.53
CA PRO A 158 0.83 9.19 -10.38
C PRO A 158 0.03 10.45 -10.75
N ALA A 159 0.10 10.87 -12.02
CA ALA A 159 -0.62 12.02 -12.54
C ALA A 159 -2.01 11.67 -13.11
N ALA A 160 -2.43 10.41 -13.12
CA ALA A 160 -3.66 9.94 -13.77
C ALA A 160 -4.93 10.67 -13.31
N LEU A 161 -4.98 11.13 -12.08
CA LEU A 161 -6.12 11.86 -11.52
C LEU A 161 -5.95 13.39 -11.56
N LYS A 162 -4.86 13.89 -12.14
CA LYS A 162 -4.62 15.33 -12.24
C LYS A 162 -5.71 16.03 -13.05
N GLY A 163 -6.33 17.03 -12.45
CA GLY A 163 -7.43 17.77 -13.08
C GLY A 163 -8.78 17.06 -13.07
N ILE A 164 -8.88 15.90 -12.46
CA ILE A 164 -10.14 15.21 -12.21
C ILE A 164 -10.77 15.79 -10.94
N ASP A 165 -12.09 15.93 -10.95
CA ASP A 165 -12.85 16.27 -9.73
C ASP A 165 -12.62 15.20 -8.66
N PRO A 166 -11.97 15.52 -7.54
CA PRO A 166 -11.61 14.55 -6.49
C PRO A 166 -12.82 13.85 -5.87
N ALA A 167 -14.00 14.44 -5.99
CA ALA A 167 -15.24 13.82 -5.52
C ALA A 167 -15.60 12.53 -6.29
N LYS A 168 -15.11 12.35 -7.50
CA LYS A 168 -15.38 11.15 -8.31
C LYS A 168 -14.59 9.93 -7.83
N PRO A 169 -13.25 9.94 -7.75
CA PRO A 169 -12.51 8.82 -7.21
C PRO A 169 -12.85 8.55 -5.73
N ALA A 170 -13.11 9.58 -4.93
CA ALA A 170 -13.58 9.42 -3.56
C ALA A 170 -14.92 8.67 -3.49
N ALA A 171 -15.87 8.98 -4.37
CA ALA A 171 -17.15 8.26 -4.47
C ALA A 171 -16.94 6.80 -4.87
N ALA A 172 -16.06 6.50 -5.84
CA ALA A 172 -15.75 5.15 -6.28
C ALA A 172 -15.14 4.31 -5.13
N SER A 173 -14.16 4.87 -4.42
CA SER A 173 -13.55 4.22 -3.27
C SER A 173 -14.56 3.95 -2.16
N LYS A 174 -15.38 4.96 -1.82
CA LYS A 174 -16.47 4.83 -0.83
C LYS A 174 -17.46 3.74 -1.24
N ALA A 175 -17.90 3.71 -2.50
CA ALA A 175 -18.82 2.71 -2.99
C ALA A 175 -18.25 1.30 -2.84
N ARG A 176 -17.02 1.07 -3.29
CA ARG A 176 -16.34 -0.23 -3.15
C ARG A 176 -16.22 -0.63 -1.67
N ASN A 177 -15.76 0.26 -0.81
CA ASN A 177 -15.53 -0.02 0.61
C ASN A 177 -16.83 -0.30 1.39
N THR A 178 -17.96 0.29 0.97
CA THR A 178 -19.24 0.11 1.64
C THR A 178 -20.12 -0.97 1.05
N GLN A 179 -19.95 -1.32 -0.22
CA GLN A 179 -20.80 -2.27 -0.93
C GLN A 179 -20.19 -3.66 -1.06
N CYS A 180 -18.87 -3.80 -1.22
CA CYS A 180 -18.15 -5.07 -1.17
C CYS A 180 -17.83 -5.47 0.27
N LYS A 181 -18.88 -5.77 1.04
CA LYS A 181 -18.75 -5.88 2.50
C LYS A 181 -17.94 -7.10 2.97
N VAL A 182 -18.10 -8.24 2.29
CA VAL A 182 -17.38 -9.46 2.66
C VAL A 182 -15.91 -9.31 2.32
N PHE A 183 -15.64 -8.84 1.11
CA PHE A 183 -14.29 -8.54 0.65
C PHE A 183 -13.59 -7.53 1.58
N ARG A 184 -14.24 -6.40 1.87
CA ARG A 184 -13.65 -5.36 2.71
C ARG A 184 -13.37 -5.88 4.12
N ARG A 185 -14.35 -6.58 4.73
CA ARG A 185 -14.14 -7.21 6.02
C ARG A 185 -13.02 -8.26 5.99
N GLY A 186 -12.92 -9.00 4.89
CA GLY A 186 -11.84 -9.97 4.68
C GLY A 186 -10.44 -9.36 4.81
N LEU A 187 -10.26 -8.16 4.25
CA LEU A 187 -9.00 -7.44 4.32
C LEU A 187 -8.83 -6.70 5.66
N ASP A 188 -9.81 -5.91 6.09
CA ASP A 188 -9.72 -5.07 7.30
C ASP A 188 -9.50 -5.87 8.59
N TYR A 189 -9.96 -7.12 8.61
CA TYR A 189 -9.82 -8.02 9.76
C TYR A 189 -8.84 -9.16 9.51
N ASN A 190 -8.02 -9.05 8.49
CA ASN A 190 -7.03 -10.07 8.11
C ASN A 190 -7.60 -11.49 7.96
N ILE A 191 -8.91 -11.63 7.68
CA ILE A 191 -9.55 -12.93 7.45
C ILE A 191 -9.00 -13.56 6.17
N ASN A 192 -8.78 -12.75 5.15
CA ASN A 192 -8.16 -13.13 3.91
C ASN A 192 -6.74 -12.56 3.87
N PRO A 193 -5.71 -13.37 3.67
CA PRO A 193 -4.36 -12.86 3.45
C PRO A 193 -4.32 -11.95 2.22
N TRP A 194 -3.56 -10.89 2.29
CA TRP A 194 -3.40 -9.97 1.18
C TRP A 194 -1.99 -9.39 1.12
N CYS A 195 -1.61 -8.91 -0.04
CA CYS A 195 -0.33 -8.28 -0.25
C CYS A 195 -0.45 -7.20 -1.33
N ILE A 196 0.21 -6.08 -1.12
CA ILE A 196 0.41 -5.03 -2.12
C ILE A 196 1.88 -5.07 -2.54
N ALA A 197 2.13 -5.04 -3.85
CA ALA A 197 3.49 -4.98 -4.41
C ALA A 197 3.48 -4.11 -5.67
N GLY A 198 4.55 -3.36 -5.90
CA GLY A 198 4.68 -2.49 -7.05
C GLY A 198 5.20 -3.18 -8.29
N ALA A 199 4.72 -2.76 -9.45
CA ALA A 199 5.30 -3.07 -10.76
C ALA A 199 5.32 -1.79 -11.63
N PRO A 200 6.46 -1.45 -12.26
CA PRO A 200 6.56 -0.19 -12.96
C PRO A 200 5.72 -0.16 -14.23
N VAL A 201 5.12 0.98 -14.49
CA VAL A 201 4.55 1.37 -15.78
C VAL A 201 5.31 2.58 -16.33
N VAL A 202 5.23 2.82 -17.64
CA VAL A 202 5.99 3.91 -18.31
C VAL A 202 5.71 5.26 -17.66
N ALA A 203 4.45 5.59 -17.43
CA ALA A 203 4.07 6.87 -16.85
C ALA A 203 4.65 7.08 -15.45
N TRP A 204 4.59 6.06 -14.60
CA TRP A 204 5.21 6.11 -13.27
C TRP A 204 6.74 6.23 -13.36
N ALA A 205 7.37 5.44 -14.25
CA ALA A 205 8.81 5.49 -14.43
C ALA A 205 9.32 6.87 -14.92
N HIS A 206 8.56 7.55 -15.74
CA HIS A 206 8.88 8.92 -16.18
C HIS A 206 8.67 9.99 -15.10
N GLU A 207 7.71 9.78 -14.19
CA GLU A 207 7.55 10.69 -13.05
C GLU A 207 8.74 10.57 -12.10
N VAL A 208 9.21 9.34 -11.87
CA VAL A 208 10.35 9.05 -10.98
C VAL A 208 11.68 9.40 -11.65
N PHE A 209 11.85 9.10 -12.94
CA PHE A 209 13.09 9.32 -13.72
C PHE A 209 12.82 10.16 -14.97
N PRO A 210 12.51 11.46 -14.81
CA PRO A 210 12.14 12.31 -15.91
C PRO A 210 13.31 12.51 -16.88
N GLY A 211 13.03 12.42 -18.17
CA GLY A 211 14.00 12.65 -19.26
C GLY A 211 14.78 11.41 -19.71
N ASP A 212 14.62 10.28 -19.07
CA ASP A 212 15.12 9.00 -19.57
C ASP A 212 14.21 8.46 -20.71
N ALA A 213 14.78 7.62 -21.57
CA ALA A 213 13.95 6.86 -22.51
C ALA A 213 13.13 5.79 -21.74
N ASP A 214 11.98 5.41 -22.29
CA ASP A 214 11.02 4.49 -21.63
C ASP A 214 11.68 3.25 -21.05
N GLU A 215 12.47 2.52 -21.84
CA GLU A 215 13.14 1.31 -21.41
C GLU A 215 14.15 1.55 -20.26
N VAL A 216 14.79 2.73 -20.26
CA VAL A 216 15.77 3.10 -19.24
C VAL A 216 15.06 3.47 -17.94
N ALA A 217 14.03 4.30 -18.02
CA ALA A 217 13.24 4.71 -16.88
C ALA A 217 12.62 3.50 -16.18
N ILE A 218 12.01 2.61 -16.93
CA ILE A 218 11.44 1.37 -16.42
C ILE A 218 12.49 0.45 -15.79
N TYR A 219 13.63 0.29 -16.44
CA TYR A 219 14.72 -0.53 -15.90
C TYR A 219 15.19 0.02 -14.54
N LYS A 220 15.32 1.35 -14.44
CA LYS A 220 15.69 2.00 -13.18
C LYS A 220 14.63 1.81 -12.11
N LEU A 221 13.35 2.00 -12.46
CA LEU A 221 12.26 1.84 -11.51
C LEU A 221 12.13 0.38 -11.06
N TRP A 222 12.28 -0.60 -11.95
CA TRP A 222 12.35 -2.01 -11.54
C TRP A 222 13.47 -2.28 -10.55
N ASN A 223 14.68 -1.76 -10.81
CA ASN A 223 15.79 -1.97 -9.89
C ASN A 223 15.51 -1.32 -8.52
N ALA A 224 14.93 -0.13 -8.51
CA ALA A 224 14.55 0.54 -7.27
C ALA A 224 13.48 -0.27 -6.50
N ILE A 225 12.43 -0.73 -7.17
CA ILE A 225 11.38 -1.57 -6.58
C ILE A 225 11.96 -2.86 -6.00
N LEU A 226 12.76 -3.60 -6.79
CA LEU A 226 13.35 -4.86 -6.34
C LEU A 226 14.31 -4.66 -5.17
N HIS A 227 15.08 -3.58 -5.18
CA HIS A 227 16.00 -3.24 -4.10
C HIS A 227 15.25 -2.93 -2.80
N THR A 228 14.26 -2.05 -2.88
CA THR A 228 13.46 -1.67 -1.71
C THR A 228 12.61 -2.82 -1.17
N ALA A 229 12.18 -3.72 -2.06
CA ALA A 229 11.48 -4.96 -1.70
C ALA A 229 12.43 -6.09 -1.23
N ARG A 230 13.73 -5.84 -1.10
CA ARG A 230 14.74 -6.87 -0.76
C ARG A 230 14.69 -8.10 -1.69
N ALA A 231 14.35 -7.87 -2.96
CA ALA A 231 14.17 -8.91 -3.96
C ALA A 231 15.31 -8.96 -5.01
N ASP A 232 16.30 -8.11 -4.89
CA ASP A 232 17.48 -8.03 -5.77
C ASP A 232 18.66 -8.87 -5.30
N GLY A 233 18.61 -9.40 -4.07
CA GLY A 233 19.60 -10.26 -3.47
C GLY A 233 19.68 -11.66 -4.09
N GLN A 234 20.57 -12.49 -3.55
CA GLN A 234 20.70 -13.91 -3.98
C GLN A 234 19.67 -14.81 -3.29
N ASP A 235 19.24 -14.43 -2.09
CA ASP A 235 18.31 -15.17 -1.24
C ASP A 235 17.31 -14.18 -0.58
N PRO A 236 16.33 -13.68 -1.36
CA PRO A 236 15.31 -12.77 -0.85
C PRO A 236 14.50 -13.34 0.33
N GLU A 237 14.34 -14.65 0.39
CA GLU A 237 13.61 -15.31 1.49
C GLU A 237 14.35 -15.11 2.81
N SER A 238 15.65 -15.38 2.82
CA SER A 238 16.49 -15.14 4.01
C SER A 238 16.57 -13.67 4.38
N ASP A 239 16.62 -12.76 3.40
CA ASP A 239 16.63 -11.31 3.64
C ASP A 239 15.33 -10.86 4.32
N TRP A 240 14.19 -11.40 3.92
CA TRP A 240 12.89 -11.14 4.56
C TRP A 240 12.75 -11.79 5.95
N GLU A 241 13.32 -12.97 6.18
CA GLU A 241 13.38 -13.57 7.53
C GLU A 241 14.17 -12.71 8.50
N LEU A 242 15.30 -12.15 8.06
CA LEU A 242 16.10 -11.21 8.87
C LEU A 242 15.36 -9.91 9.13
N HIS A 243 14.67 -9.38 8.13
CA HIS A 243 13.86 -8.18 8.25
C HIS A 243 12.70 -8.36 9.24
N ASP A 244 12.00 -9.48 9.14
CA ASP A 244 10.94 -9.87 10.07
C ASP A 244 11.44 -9.98 11.53
N ALA A 245 12.63 -10.56 11.73
CA ALA A 245 13.23 -10.63 13.05
C ALA A 245 13.55 -9.23 13.64
N ALA A 246 13.86 -8.25 12.78
CA ALA A 246 14.03 -6.85 13.19
C ALA A 246 12.70 -6.23 13.62
N PHE A 247 11.61 -6.44 12.87
CA PHE A 247 10.26 -6.04 13.28
C PHE A 247 9.88 -6.60 14.64
N GLU A 248 10.06 -7.91 14.84
CA GLU A 248 9.75 -8.58 16.09
C GLU A 248 10.50 -7.97 17.30
N LYS A 249 11.76 -7.57 17.10
CA LYS A 249 12.57 -6.89 18.13
C LYS A 249 11.98 -5.52 18.47
N ASN A 250 11.66 -4.72 17.46
CA ASN A 250 11.13 -3.37 17.61
C ASN A 250 9.74 -3.38 18.25
N LEU A 251 8.84 -4.24 17.75
CA LEU A 251 7.50 -4.43 18.31
C LEU A 251 7.53 -4.85 19.77
N ARG A 252 8.40 -5.79 20.12
CA ARG A 252 8.55 -6.23 21.51
C ARG A 252 9.01 -5.09 22.41
N PHE A 253 10.01 -4.33 21.97
CA PHE A 253 10.49 -3.18 22.74
C PHE A 253 9.40 -2.15 22.99
N LEU A 254 8.64 -1.78 21.96
CA LEU A 254 7.57 -0.78 22.04
C LEU A 254 6.39 -1.27 22.89
N ASN A 255 5.95 -2.50 22.67
CA ASN A 255 4.83 -3.09 23.40
C ASN A 255 5.15 -3.38 24.88
N ASP A 256 6.40 -3.76 25.19
CA ASP A 256 6.84 -4.00 26.59
C ASP A 256 6.89 -2.70 27.40
N ASN A 257 7.28 -1.58 26.79
CA ASN A 257 7.40 -0.30 27.49
C ASN A 257 6.05 0.40 27.69
N ARG A 258 5.05 0.15 26.86
CA ARG A 258 3.69 0.73 26.96
C ARG A 258 3.73 2.24 27.24
N PHE A 259 4.33 2.99 26.32
CA PHE A 259 4.51 4.43 26.46
C PHE A 259 3.17 5.17 26.62
N ASP A 260 3.12 6.13 27.51
CA ASP A 260 1.98 7.05 27.65
C ASP A 260 2.05 8.19 26.64
N TYR A 261 3.30 8.65 26.34
CA TYR A 261 3.57 9.69 25.36
C TYR A 261 4.80 9.37 24.53
N LEU A 262 4.81 9.92 23.32
CA LEU A 262 5.99 10.08 22.49
C LEU A 262 6.29 11.57 22.31
N HIS A 263 7.54 11.97 22.48
CA HIS A 263 7.98 13.33 22.24
C HIS A 263 8.98 13.35 21.09
N TYR A 264 8.66 14.15 20.08
CA TYR A 264 9.41 14.31 18.83
C TYR A 264 10.10 15.65 18.81
N THR A 265 11.39 15.68 18.50
CA THR A 265 12.16 16.91 18.28
C THR A 265 13.07 16.79 17.08
N ALA A 266 13.21 17.89 16.30
CA ALA A 266 14.12 17.96 15.15
C ALA A 266 14.56 19.42 14.91
N ALA A 267 15.71 19.60 14.24
CA ALA A 267 16.27 20.93 13.96
C ALA A 267 15.41 21.79 13.00
N ASN A 268 14.51 21.16 12.23
CA ASN A 268 13.57 21.89 11.38
C ASN A 268 12.49 22.66 12.14
N GLY A 269 12.44 22.50 13.47
CA GLY A 269 11.47 23.17 14.36
C GLY A 269 10.36 22.24 14.85
N THR A 270 10.39 20.96 14.52
CA THR A 270 9.47 19.95 15.08
C THR A 270 9.66 19.87 16.59
N ASP A 271 8.58 20.06 17.33
CA ASP A 271 8.46 19.87 18.78
C ASP A 271 7.02 19.46 19.06
N LEU A 272 6.77 18.15 19.09
CA LEU A 272 5.43 17.56 19.15
C LEU A 272 5.38 16.45 20.19
N THR A 273 4.41 16.50 21.08
CA THR A 273 4.09 15.43 22.01
C THR A 273 2.80 14.75 21.62
N ILE A 274 2.82 13.43 21.51
CA ILE A 274 1.67 12.60 21.12
C ILE A 274 1.37 11.61 22.23
N GLY A 275 0.15 11.61 22.77
CA GLY A 275 -0.31 10.64 23.75
C GLY A 275 -0.83 9.38 23.08
N MET A 276 -0.49 8.24 23.68
CA MET A 276 -0.95 6.93 23.21
C MET A 276 -2.32 6.58 23.81
N THR A 277 -3.12 5.81 23.05
CA THR A 277 -4.35 5.22 23.57
C THR A 277 -4.04 4.27 24.71
N LYS A 278 -4.95 4.19 25.68
CA LYS A 278 -4.82 3.20 26.74
C LYS A 278 -5.07 1.81 26.16
N GLY A 279 -4.09 0.93 26.29
CA GLY A 279 -4.15 -0.40 25.70
C GLY A 279 -3.71 -0.43 24.23
N HIS A 280 -2.97 0.59 23.78
CA HIS A 280 -2.39 0.59 22.44
C HIS A 280 -1.47 -0.63 22.24
N GLU A 281 -1.47 -1.10 21.02
CA GLU A 281 -0.59 -2.14 20.53
C GLU A 281 0.15 -1.64 19.28
N TRP A 282 1.44 -1.90 19.22
CA TRP A 282 2.24 -1.63 18.05
C TRP A 282 2.15 -2.82 17.09
N ALA A 283 1.89 -2.53 15.85
CA ALA A 283 1.84 -3.46 14.73
C ALA A 283 2.92 -3.11 13.70
N GLY A 284 3.14 -3.99 12.73
CA GLY A 284 4.08 -3.79 11.63
C GLY A 284 4.66 -5.11 11.12
N GLY A 285 5.23 -5.07 9.91
CA GLY A 285 5.75 -6.25 9.26
C GLY A 285 4.65 -7.26 8.90
N LYS A 286 4.58 -8.37 9.61
CA LYS A 286 3.59 -9.43 9.34
C LYS A 286 2.21 -9.12 9.89
N GLY A 287 1.20 -9.27 9.04
CA GLY A 287 -0.17 -9.55 9.47
C GLY A 287 -0.35 -11.03 9.84
N LYS A 288 -1.42 -11.34 10.54
CA LYS A 288 -1.85 -12.73 10.84
C LYS A 288 -3.33 -12.86 10.59
N THR A 289 -3.71 -13.97 9.95
CA THR A 289 -5.12 -14.36 9.88
C THR A 289 -5.64 -14.80 11.24
N PRO A 290 -6.96 -14.83 11.47
CA PRO A 290 -7.54 -15.29 12.75
C PRO A 290 -7.15 -16.72 13.14
N ASP A 291 -6.83 -17.57 12.17
CA ASP A 291 -6.34 -18.93 12.38
C ASP A 291 -4.80 -19.02 12.52
N GLY A 292 -4.11 -17.86 12.51
CA GLY A 292 -2.70 -17.73 12.85
C GLY A 292 -1.72 -17.83 11.67
N HIS A 293 -2.19 -17.86 10.42
CA HIS A 293 -1.30 -17.84 9.26
C HIS A 293 -0.67 -16.45 9.08
N PRO A 294 0.66 -16.33 9.07
CA PRO A 294 1.33 -15.06 8.85
C PRO A 294 1.35 -14.70 7.36
N PHE A 295 1.34 -13.41 7.06
CA PHE A 295 1.54 -12.88 5.72
C PHE A 295 2.10 -11.45 5.80
N PHE A 296 2.72 -10.96 4.70
CA PHE A 296 3.15 -9.57 4.60
C PHE A 296 2.14 -8.78 3.77
N PRO A 297 1.43 -7.81 4.37
CA PRO A 297 0.45 -7.02 3.64
C PRO A 297 1.08 -6.04 2.65
N ASN A 298 2.27 -5.53 2.94
CA ASN A 298 2.96 -4.55 2.13
C ASN A 298 4.37 -5.04 1.76
N ILE A 299 4.74 -4.90 0.48
CA ILE A 299 6.08 -5.14 -0.04
C ILE A 299 6.46 -3.96 -0.94
N PRO A 300 7.37 -3.09 -0.47
CA PRO A 300 8.10 -3.12 0.80
C PRO A 300 7.26 -2.71 2.01
N THR A 301 7.77 -2.98 3.22
CA THR A 301 7.35 -2.39 4.48
C THR A 301 8.55 -2.21 5.39
N GLU A 302 8.62 -1.06 6.07
CA GLU A 302 9.70 -0.68 6.99
C GLU A 302 9.15 -0.18 8.33
N GLU A 303 7.85 -0.04 8.42
CA GLU A 303 7.17 0.66 9.51
C GLU A 303 6.78 -0.25 10.67
N VAL A 304 6.91 0.32 11.87
CA VAL A 304 6.23 -0.14 13.07
C VAL A 304 5.29 0.98 13.49
N PHE A 305 3.99 0.70 13.53
CA PHE A 305 2.97 1.71 13.70
C PHE A 305 1.99 1.42 14.83
N THR A 306 1.28 2.45 15.26
CA THR A 306 0.16 2.37 16.20
C THR A 306 -0.79 3.53 16.02
N SER A 307 -2.01 3.42 16.56
CA SER A 307 -2.97 4.51 16.59
C SER A 307 -2.83 5.31 17.90
N PRO A 308 -2.51 6.60 17.82
CA PRO A 308 -2.46 7.47 19.00
C PRO A 308 -3.84 7.81 19.54
N ASP A 309 -3.88 8.39 20.72
CA ASP A 309 -5.12 9.00 21.23
C ASP A 309 -5.39 10.30 20.49
N ARG A 310 -6.51 10.33 19.76
CA ARG A 310 -6.93 11.46 18.92
C ARG A 310 -6.99 12.81 19.65
N MET A 311 -7.14 12.81 20.96
CA MET A 311 -7.28 14.03 21.78
C MET A 311 -5.98 14.45 22.47
N ARG A 312 -4.86 13.75 22.20
CA ARG A 312 -3.63 13.93 22.98
C ARG A 312 -2.41 14.21 22.09
N ALA A 313 -2.53 15.21 21.21
CA ALA A 313 -1.40 15.73 20.44
C ALA A 313 -1.26 17.23 20.68
N ASP A 314 -0.09 17.68 21.10
CA ASP A 314 0.21 19.09 21.39
C ASP A 314 1.60 19.45 20.86
N GLY A 315 1.68 20.54 20.09
CA GLY A 315 2.93 21.04 19.53
C GLY A 315 2.87 21.29 18.04
N ILE A 316 4.03 21.30 17.39
CA ILE A 316 4.19 21.58 15.96
C ILE A 316 5.06 20.52 15.31
N VAL A 317 4.70 20.11 14.11
CA VAL A 317 5.46 19.18 13.29
C VAL A 317 5.67 19.75 11.90
N TYR A 318 6.89 19.58 11.38
CA TYR A 318 7.28 19.97 10.03
C TYR A 318 7.45 18.73 9.16
N SER A 319 6.97 18.80 7.92
CA SER A 319 7.18 17.74 6.95
C SER A 319 8.67 17.60 6.60
N ALA A 320 9.13 16.37 6.43
CA ALA A 320 10.48 16.06 5.96
C ALA A 320 10.53 15.80 4.44
N MET A 321 9.40 15.40 3.85
CA MET A 321 9.26 15.07 2.42
C MET A 321 7.99 15.71 1.85
N PRO A 322 7.90 15.86 0.50
CA PRO A 322 6.67 16.25 -0.14
C PRO A 322 5.56 15.21 0.06
N LEU A 323 4.33 15.67 0.25
CA LEU A 323 3.13 14.84 0.23
C LEU A 323 2.48 14.92 -1.16
N ILE A 324 2.18 13.77 -1.75
CA ILE A 324 1.43 13.67 -2.99
C ILE A 324 0.03 13.18 -2.66
N HIS A 325 -0.98 14.01 -2.89
CA HIS A 325 -2.37 13.66 -2.61
C HIS A 325 -3.25 13.92 -3.84
N HIS A 326 -3.82 12.86 -4.41
CA HIS A 326 -4.63 12.91 -5.64
C HIS A 326 -3.93 13.67 -6.79
N GLY A 327 -2.63 13.43 -7.00
CA GLY A 327 -1.82 14.09 -8.02
C GLY A 327 -1.48 15.56 -7.74
N ASN A 328 -1.80 16.07 -6.56
CA ASN A 328 -1.41 17.40 -6.10
C ASN A 328 -0.30 17.29 -5.07
N LYS A 329 0.69 18.15 -5.20
CA LYS A 329 1.88 18.20 -4.35
C LYS A 329 1.71 19.22 -3.23
N VAL A 330 2.05 18.80 -1.99
CA VAL A 330 2.18 19.69 -0.82
C VAL A 330 3.63 19.65 -0.36
N GLU A 331 4.29 20.80 -0.29
CA GLU A 331 5.72 20.89 0.04
C GLU A 331 6.00 21.90 1.16
N ASP A 332 7.02 21.59 1.96
CA ASP A 332 7.52 22.44 3.04
C ASP A 332 6.37 22.95 3.90
N PHE A 333 5.62 22.02 4.44
CA PHE A 333 4.47 22.32 5.27
C PHE A 333 4.71 21.97 6.73
N TRP A 334 3.91 22.57 7.57
CA TRP A 334 3.85 22.27 8.99
C TRP A 334 2.41 22.23 9.47
N ILE A 335 2.18 21.49 10.56
CA ILE A 335 0.89 21.35 11.21
C ILE A 335 1.07 21.55 12.70
N LYS A 336 0.19 22.37 13.31
CA LYS A 336 0.15 22.61 14.75
C LYS A 336 -1.06 21.93 15.36
N PHE A 337 -0.83 21.20 16.44
CA PHE A 337 -1.85 20.51 17.21
C PHE A 337 -2.02 21.16 18.59
N GLU A 338 -3.27 21.22 19.07
CA GLU A 338 -3.64 21.54 20.45
C GLU A 338 -4.78 20.62 20.89
N GLY A 339 -4.58 19.85 21.97
CA GLY A 339 -5.54 18.88 22.45
C GLY A 339 -5.95 17.86 21.40
N GLY A 340 -5.00 17.38 20.61
CA GLY A 340 -5.17 16.40 19.55
C GLY A 340 -5.71 16.93 18.23
N ARG A 341 -6.16 18.17 18.17
CA ARG A 341 -6.76 18.76 16.96
C ARG A 341 -5.78 19.68 16.24
N VAL A 342 -5.80 19.63 14.92
CA VAL A 342 -5.13 20.65 14.09
C VAL A 342 -5.76 22.01 14.33
N VAL A 343 -4.94 22.98 14.77
CA VAL A 343 -5.37 24.36 15.05
C VAL A 343 -4.77 25.38 14.10
N ASP A 344 -3.62 25.07 13.51
CA ASP A 344 -2.96 25.92 12.52
C ASP A 344 -2.07 25.10 11.59
N TYR A 345 -1.87 25.57 10.37
CA TYR A 345 -1.01 24.92 9.37
C TYR A 345 -0.63 25.91 8.26
N ASP A 346 0.51 25.65 7.62
CA ASP A 346 0.89 26.35 6.39
C ASP A 346 1.71 25.43 5.48
N ALA A 347 1.83 25.81 4.20
CA ALA A 347 2.62 25.11 3.23
C ALA A 347 3.18 26.10 2.20
N ARG A 348 4.42 25.92 1.79
CA ARG A 348 4.99 26.71 0.69
C ARG A 348 4.29 26.41 -0.63
N VAL A 349 3.97 25.14 -0.87
CA VAL A 349 3.24 24.66 -2.05
C VAL A 349 2.06 23.83 -1.57
N GLY A 350 0.91 23.97 -2.21
CA GLY A 350 -0.24 23.08 -1.99
C GLY A 350 -1.04 23.33 -0.72
N LYS A 351 -0.99 24.53 -0.10
CA LYS A 351 -1.77 24.85 1.11
C LYS A 351 -3.27 24.54 0.97
N ALA A 352 -3.84 24.79 -0.21
CA ALA A 352 -5.25 24.48 -0.47
C ALA A 352 -5.54 22.98 -0.44
N THR A 353 -4.60 22.16 -0.91
CA THR A 353 -4.70 20.70 -0.82
C THR A 353 -4.62 20.24 0.63
N LEU A 354 -3.66 20.78 1.41
CA LEU A 354 -3.55 20.48 2.85
C LEU A 354 -4.84 20.85 3.59
N ALA A 355 -5.39 22.04 3.30
CA ALA A 355 -6.68 22.45 3.83
C ALA A 355 -7.79 21.46 3.51
N SER A 356 -7.89 21.00 2.27
CA SER A 356 -8.92 20.04 1.85
C SER A 356 -8.79 18.68 2.51
N ILE A 357 -7.58 18.26 2.85
CA ILE A 357 -7.33 17.03 3.63
C ILE A 357 -7.89 17.20 5.05
N ILE A 358 -7.50 18.27 5.73
CA ILE A 358 -7.91 18.58 7.12
C ILE A 358 -9.42 18.79 7.23
N ASP A 359 -10.05 19.37 6.21
CA ASP A 359 -11.48 19.70 6.17
C ASP A 359 -12.36 18.55 5.63
N THR A 360 -11.82 17.36 5.37
CA THR A 360 -12.59 16.24 4.80
C THR A 360 -13.74 15.81 5.70
N ASP A 361 -13.50 15.66 6.99
CA ASP A 361 -14.49 15.43 8.04
C ASP A 361 -13.89 15.81 9.40
N GLU A 362 -14.65 15.59 10.47
CA GLU A 362 -14.21 15.96 11.82
C GLU A 362 -12.95 15.17 12.24
N GLY A 363 -12.89 13.88 11.91
CA GLY A 363 -11.75 13.04 12.23
C GLY A 363 -10.49 13.37 11.43
N ALA A 364 -10.61 13.94 10.23
CA ALA A 364 -9.48 14.32 9.39
C ALA A 364 -8.58 15.43 10.02
N ALA A 365 -9.08 16.14 11.02
CA ALA A 365 -8.30 17.13 11.76
C ALA A 365 -7.57 16.53 12.99
N HIS A 366 -7.53 15.21 13.12
CA HIS A 366 -6.88 14.49 14.20
C HIS A 366 -5.92 13.42 13.65
N LEU A 367 -4.94 13.04 14.46
CA LEU A 367 -4.05 11.93 14.11
C LEU A 367 -4.79 10.59 14.21
N GLY A 368 -4.53 9.71 13.25
CA GLY A 368 -4.95 8.31 13.22
C GLY A 368 -3.80 7.35 13.38
N GLU A 369 -2.60 7.79 13.01
CA GLU A 369 -1.41 6.94 13.03
C GLU A 369 -0.15 7.66 13.47
N VAL A 370 0.70 6.86 14.10
CA VAL A 370 2.11 7.13 14.37
C VAL A 370 2.92 5.97 13.84
N ALA A 371 3.81 6.23 12.88
CA ALA A 371 4.70 5.22 12.30
C ALA A 371 6.17 5.57 12.57
N LEU A 372 6.93 4.58 13.00
CA LEU A 372 8.35 4.68 13.33
C LEU A 372 9.18 3.88 12.32
N ILE A 373 10.05 4.57 11.61
CA ILE A 373 10.89 4.02 10.55
C ILE A 373 12.29 4.62 10.68
N SER A 374 13.29 3.74 10.76
CA SER A 374 14.71 4.18 10.75
C SER A 374 15.05 4.90 9.44
N LYS A 375 15.95 5.86 9.49
CA LYS A 375 16.50 6.45 8.27
C LYS A 375 17.35 5.46 7.45
N ASN A 376 17.76 4.34 8.05
CA ASN A 376 18.59 3.31 7.42
C ASN A 376 17.70 2.28 6.71
N THR A 377 16.82 2.71 5.81
CA THR A 377 15.98 1.83 5.00
C THR A 377 16.44 1.83 3.55
N PRO A 378 16.28 0.72 2.82
CA PRO A 378 16.62 0.69 1.39
C PRO A 378 15.88 1.76 0.58
N ILE A 379 14.65 2.13 0.99
CA ILE A 379 13.86 3.17 0.32
C ILE A 379 14.56 4.52 0.48
N ARG A 380 14.91 4.91 1.70
CA ARG A 380 15.59 6.19 1.95
C ARG A 380 16.99 6.23 1.36
N GLU A 381 17.75 5.14 1.49
CA GLU A 381 19.10 5.02 0.94
C GLU A 381 19.13 5.10 -0.59
N SER A 382 18.06 4.65 -1.26
CA SER A 382 17.93 4.78 -2.72
C SER A 382 17.94 6.24 -3.19
N GLY A 383 17.52 7.18 -2.35
CA GLY A 383 17.35 8.58 -2.69
C GLY A 383 16.27 8.84 -3.75
N VAL A 384 15.44 7.86 -4.03
CA VAL A 384 14.36 7.92 -5.02
C VAL A 384 13.07 8.37 -4.33
N LEU A 385 12.41 9.36 -4.88
CA LEU A 385 11.01 9.68 -4.56
C LEU A 385 10.14 8.91 -5.56
N PHE A 386 9.33 8.00 -5.05
CA PHE A 386 8.56 7.09 -5.90
C PHE A 386 7.26 7.70 -6.40
N TYR A 387 6.77 8.78 -5.79
CA TYR A 387 5.43 9.33 -6.04
C TYR A 387 4.30 8.31 -5.82
N ASP A 388 4.57 7.36 -4.96
CA ASP A 388 3.68 6.28 -4.57
C ASP A 388 3.71 6.11 -3.06
N THR A 389 2.53 6.09 -2.41
CA THR A 389 2.41 6.12 -0.95
C THR A 389 3.07 4.91 -0.31
N LEU A 390 2.88 3.71 -0.87
CA LEU A 390 3.48 2.48 -0.34
C LEU A 390 4.99 2.57 -0.15
N TYR A 391 5.69 3.26 -1.07
CA TYR A 391 7.14 3.43 -0.99
C TYR A 391 7.53 4.65 -0.16
N ASP A 392 6.92 5.80 -0.45
CA ASP A 392 7.37 7.07 0.10
C ASP A 392 7.09 7.19 1.61
N GLU A 393 5.99 6.60 2.11
CA GLU A 393 5.71 6.51 3.56
C GLU A 393 6.74 5.66 4.29
N ASN A 394 7.20 4.59 3.66
CA ASN A 394 8.20 3.68 4.21
C ASN A 394 9.66 4.21 4.14
N ALA A 395 9.87 5.42 3.61
CA ALA A 395 11.17 6.09 3.62
C ALA A 395 11.48 6.79 4.94
N SER A 396 10.50 7.01 5.83
CA SER A 396 10.64 7.95 6.94
C SER A 396 9.58 7.72 8.01
N CYS A 397 9.91 8.04 9.27
CA CYS A 397 8.88 8.22 10.29
C CYS A 397 7.78 9.12 9.73
N HIS A 398 6.54 8.72 9.88
CA HIS A 398 5.40 9.48 9.42
C HIS A 398 4.26 9.52 10.45
N LEU A 399 3.33 10.42 10.22
CA LEU A 399 2.07 10.52 10.93
C LEU A 399 0.95 10.50 9.90
N ALA A 400 -0.23 10.00 10.27
CA ALA A 400 -1.39 10.15 9.42
C ALA A 400 -2.47 11.02 10.04
N LEU A 401 -3.06 11.89 9.21
CA LEU A 401 -4.33 12.53 9.52
C LEU A 401 -5.48 11.60 9.12
N GLY A 402 -6.44 11.43 10.01
CA GLY A 402 -7.65 10.67 9.70
C GLY A 402 -7.81 9.39 10.51
N VAL A 403 -8.32 8.31 9.87
CA VAL A 403 -8.73 7.09 10.56
C VAL A 403 -7.54 6.34 11.17
N GLY A 404 -7.72 5.85 12.40
CA GLY A 404 -6.80 4.91 13.06
C GLY A 404 -7.21 3.45 12.84
N PHE A 405 -6.33 2.53 13.25
CA PHE A 405 -6.47 1.11 13.00
C PHE A 405 -6.98 0.34 14.23
N PRO A 406 -8.02 -0.50 14.07
CA PRO A 406 -8.53 -1.33 15.17
C PRO A 406 -7.48 -2.30 15.74
N GLU A 407 -6.55 -2.76 14.92
CA GLU A 407 -5.47 -3.67 15.32
C GLU A 407 -4.48 -3.03 16.31
N CYS A 408 -4.46 -1.71 16.37
CA CYS A 408 -3.55 -0.95 17.22
C CYS A 408 -4.06 -0.74 18.66
N ILE A 409 -5.11 -1.42 19.04
CA ILE A 409 -5.64 -1.40 20.41
C ILE A 409 -6.12 -2.79 20.86
N GLU A 410 -5.88 -3.14 22.11
CA GLU A 410 -6.30 -4.40 22.70
C GLU A 410 -7.81 -4.65 22.54
N GLY A 411 -8.18 -5.73 21.82
CA GLY A 411 -9.58 -6.05 21.54
C GLY A 411 -10.25 -5.20 20.45
N GLY A 412 -9.53 -4.35 19.75
CA GLY A 412 -10.10 -3.39 18.80
C GLY A 412 -10.84 -4.02 17.63
N TYR A 413 -10.48 -5.22 17.20
CA TYR A 413 -11.22 -5.94 16.16
C TYR A 413 -12.66 -6.30 16.53
N ASP A 414 -12.97 -6.36 17.83
CA ASP A 414 -14.31 -6.64 18.33
C ASP A 414 -15.10 -5.35 18.64
N MET A 415 -14.47 -4.18 18.53
CA MET A 415 -15.07 -2.89 18.83
C MET A 415 -15.83 -2.32 17.63
N SER A 416 -16.93 -1.65 17.91
CA SER A 416 -17.59 -0.75 16.95
C SER A 416 -16.77 0.53 16.75
N LYS A 417 -17.08 1.30 15.69
CA LYS A 417 -16.44 2.60 15.45
C LYS A 417 -16.65 3.57 16.61
N GLU A 418 -17.82 3.55 17.25
CA GLU A 418 -18.16 4.33 18.41
C GLU A 418 -17.30 3.95 19.61
N GLU A 419 -17.12 2.65 19.85
CA GLU A 419 -16.27 2.13 20.93
C GLU A 419 -14.79 2.46 20.68
N LEU A 420 -14.30 2.33 19.44
CA LEU A 420 -12.94 2.75 19.06
C LEU A 420 -12.71 4.23 19.40
N LEU A 421 -13.68 5.09 19.04
CA LEU A 421 -13.62 6.53 19.30
C LEU A 421 -13.62 6.84 20.80
N GLU A 422 -14.42 6.13 21.60
CA GLU A 422 -14.44 6.25 23.07
C GLU A 422 -13.12 5.83 23.71
N HIS A 423 -12.38 4.92 23.07
CA HIS A 423 -11.05 4.48 23.51
C HIS A 423 -9.91 5.36 22.95
N GLY A 424 -10.23 6.41 22.19
CA GLY A 424 -9.26 7.36 21.67
C GLY A 424 -8.77 7.08 20.24
N VAL A 425 -9.10 5.91 19.65
CA VAL A 425 -8.76 5.62 18.26
C VAL A 425 -9.61 6.47 17.32
N ASN A 426 -8.97 7.19 16.42
CA ASN A 426 -9.67 8.15 15.57
C ASN A 426 -10.49 7.46 14.46
N VAL A 427 -11.64 8.05 14.16
CA VAL A 427 -12.55 7.60 13.10
C VAL A 427 -12.72 8.72 12.08
N SER A 428 -12.46 8.41 10.82
CA SER A 428 -12.57 9.33 9.69
C SER A 428 -12.92 8.56 8.42
N SER A 429 -13.27 9.28 7.36
CA SER A 429 -13.44 8.73 6.00
C SER A 429 -12.15 8.79 5.17
N THR A 430 -11.10 9.40 5.72
CA THR A 430 -9.79 9.55 5.07
C THR A 430 -8.67 9.03 5.97
N HIS A 431 -7.53 8.73 5.34
CA HIS A 431 -6.24 8.43 5.96
C HIS A 431 -5.17 9.01 5.04
N VAL A 432 -4.35 9.91 5.55
CA VAL A 432 -3.35 10.59 4.74
C VAL A 432 -2.04 10.70 5.51
N ASP A 433 -1.06 9.94 5.06
CA ASP A 433 0.28 9.87 5.62
C ASP A 433 1.11 11.08 5.19
N PHE A 434 1.91 11.59 6.12
CA PHE A 434 2.88 12.64 5.84
C PHE A 434 4.18 12.41 6.60
N MET A 435 5.29 12.43 5.88
CA MET A 435 6.60 12.08 6.36
C MET A 435 7.20 13.22 7.19
N ILE A 436 7.69 12.87 8.39
CA ILE A 436 8.26 13.80 9.37
C ILE A 436 9.69 13.46 9.77
N GLY A 437 10.18 12.26 9.43
CA GLY A 437 11.48 11.76 9.84
C GLY A 437 12.63 12.45 9.12
N THR A 438 13.30 13.39 9.78
CA THR A 438 14.55 14.00 9.34
C THR A 438 15.75 13.14 9.78
N ASP A 439 16.95 13.45 9.27
CA ASP A 439 18.20 12.74 9.67
C ASP A 439 18.58 12.98 11.13
N ASP A 440 18.02 14.00 11.74
CA ASP A 440 18.29 14.45 13.11
C ASP A 440 17.07 14.35 14.04
N ILE A 441 16.00 13.68 13.61
CA ILE A 441 14.84 13.51 14.48
C ILE A 441 15.19 12.63 15.67
N ASP A 442 14.85 13.12 16.86
CA ASP A 442 14.91 12.37 18.11
C ASP A 442 13.50 12.07 18.60
N ILE A 443 13.27 10.86 19.10
CA ILE A 443 11.99 10.43 19.66
C ILE A 443 12.22 9.82 21.03
N THR A 444 11.59 10.40 22.05
CA THR A 444 11.63 9.91 23.42
C THR A 444 10.25 9.41 23.83
N GLY A 445 10.17 8.15 24.26
CA GLY A 445 8.99 7.57 24.86
C GLY A 445 8.93 7.88 26.36
N ILE A 446 7.76 8.23 26.85
CA ILE A 446 7.50 8.51 28.28
C ILE A 446 6.54 7.42 28.77
N THR A 447 7.01 6.60 29.71
CA THR A 447 6.18 5.54 30.29
C THR A 447 5.16 6.09 31.29
N PRO A 448 4.11 5.35 31.67
CA PRO A 448 3.09 5.81 32.60
C PRO A 448 3.63 6.20 34.01
N ASP A 449 4.77 5.70 34.40
CA ASP A 449 5.47 6.07 35.63
C ASP A 449 6.41 7.28 35.48
N GLY A 450 6.45 7.87 34.28
CA GLY A 450 7.23 9.08 33.96
C GLY A 450 8.69 8.82 33.62
N ARG A 451 9.10 7.58 33.37
CA ARG A 451 10.45 7.25 32.92
C ARG A 451 10.58 7.59 31.43
N GLU A 452 11.63 8.32 31.10
CA GLU A 452 12.01 8.63 29.71
C GLU A 452 12.88 7.51 29.13
N VAL A 453 12.57 7.13 27.90
CA VAL A 453 13.29 6.12 27.13
C VAL A 453 13.53 6.64 25.73
N VAL A 454 14.79 6.73 25.33
CA VAL A 454 15.15 7.14 23.97
C VAL A 454 14.79 6.02 23.00
N ILE A 455 13.88 6.31 22.08
CA ILE A 455 13.45 5.38 21.03
C ILE A 455 14.27 5.63 19.75
N PHE A 456 14.31 6.88 19.30
CA PHE A 456 15.13 7.31 18.16
C PHE A 456 16.16 8.33 18.59
N GLN A 457 17.33 8.24 17.97
CA GLN A 457 18.38 9.24 18.09
C GLN A 457 19.00 9.49 16.70
N ASN A 458 19.00 10.74 16.28
CA ASN A 458 19.48 11.13 14.96
C ASN A 458 18.84 10.29 13.82
N GLY A 459 17.53 10.14 13.83
CA GLY A 459 16.74 9.51 12.77
C GLY A 459 16.80 7.98 12.69
N GLN A 460 17.38 7.30 13.68
CA GLN A 460 17.49 5.84 13.71
C GLN A 460 17.13 5.29 15.09
N TRP A 461 16.82 4.00 15.18
CA TRP A 461 16.59 3.36 16.46
C TRP A 461 17.79 3.51 17.37
N SER A 462 17.57 3.82 18.64
CA SER A 462 18.66 4.08 19.60
C SER A 462 19.54 2.86 19.90
N TRP A 463 19.18 1.69 19.41
CA TRP A 463 19.90 0.43 19.54
C TRP A 463 20.48 -0.09 18.21
N GLU A 464 20.39 0.67 17.12
CA GLU A 464 21.15 0.50 15.87
C GLU A 464 22.53 1.18 16.00
#